data_c4e30438f41443265ba482021db90ddc
#
_entry.id   c4e30438f41443265ba482021db90ddc
#
_cell.length_a   1.000
_cell.length_b   1.000
_cell.length_c   1.000
_cell.angle_alpha   90.00
_cell.angle_beta   90.00
_cell.angle_gamma   90.00
#
_symmetry.space_group_name_H-M   'P 1'
#
loop_
_entity.id
_entity.type
_entity.pdbx_description
1 polymer ?
#
loop_
_entity_poly.entity_id
_entity_poly.type
_entity_poly.pdbx_seq_one_letter_code
_entity_poly.pdbx_strand_id
1 'polypeptide(L)'
;MTVALRVQPRARRTALECSAGGVLKAAVTAPAEEGKANAAVVALLAAQWHLPKSAFDVMRGAAVRDKVLSVSGEPQALADRIAEWASEHG
;
A
#
# COMPACT_ATOMS: atom_id res chain seq x y z
N MET A 1 -5.18 9.38 -8.00
CA MET A 1 -5.42 9.29 -6.56
C MET A 1 -4.11 9.00 -5.84
N THR A 2 -3.86 9.65 -4.72
CA THR A 2 -2.69 9.38 -3.92
C THR A 2 -3.07 8.70 -2.62
N VAL A 3 -2.25 7.75 -2.18
CA VAL A 3 -2.47 7.00 -0.96
C VAL A 3 -1.23 7.09 -0.09
N ALA A 4 -1.41 7.55 1.14
CA ALA A 4 -0.34 7.57 2.12
C ALA A 4 -0.44 6.32 2.99
N LEU A 5 0.69 5.68 3.21
CA LEU A 5 0.73 4.49 4.05
C LEU A 5 2.04 4.40 4.82
N ARG A 6 2.00 3.63 5.88
CA ARG A 6 3.18 3.35 6.68
C ARG A 6 3.66 1.94 6.37
N VAL A 7 4.94 1.79 6.09
CA VAL A 7 5.55 0.53 5.71
C VAL A 7 6.40 -0.02 6.86
N GLN A 8 6.22 -1.28 7.16
CA GLN A 8 7.05 -2.00 8.12
C GLN A 8 7.85 -3.07 7.36
N PRO A 9 9.14 -2.82 7.07
CA PRO A 9 9.97 -3.82 6.41
C PRO A 9 10.41 -4.90 7.40
N ARG A 10 10.90 -6.00 6.88
CA ARG A 10 11.39 -7.14 7.66
C ARG A 10 10.36 -7.69 8.64
N ALA A 11 9.11 -7.63 8.26
CA ALA A 11 8.05 -8.23 9.06
C ALA A 11 8.10 -9.75 8.90
N ARG A 12 7.49 -10.47 9.83
CA ARG A 12 7.44 -11.92 9.76
C ARG A 12 6.59 -12.43 8.61
N ARG A 13 5.60 -11.64 8.21
CA ARG A 13 4.72 -11.98 7.09
C ARG A 13 4.24 -10.70 6.42
N THR A 14 3.81 -10.84 5.18
CA THR A 14 3.24 -9.74 4.43
C THR A 14 1.77 -9.58 4.80
N ALA A 15 1.37 -8.37 5.19
CA ALA A 15 -0.01 -8.07 5.56
C ALA A 15 -0.31 -6.59 5.34
N LEU A 16 -1.56 -6.31 4.97
CA LEU A 16 -2.05 -4.94 4.82
C LEU A 16 -3.15 -4.73 5.84
N GLU A 17 -3.02 -3.69 6.65
CA GLU A 17 -3.96 -3.37 7.73
C GLU A 17 -4.41 -1.92 7.62
N CYS A 18 -5.64 -1.67 8.05
CA CYS A 18 -6.17 -0.32 8.20
C CYS A 18 -6.42 -0.07 9.69
N SER A 19 -5.73 0.93 10.25
CA SER A 19 -5.89 1.24 11.66
C SER A 19 -7.15 2.11 11.88
N ALA A 20 -7.55 2.24 13.15
CA ALA A 20 -8.75 2.97 13.53
C ALA A 20 -8.75 4.43 13.07
N GLY A 21 -7.59 5.02 12.88
CA GLY A 21 -7.48 6.39 12.37
C GLY A 21 -7.50 6.51 10.85
N GLY A 22 -7.78 5.43 10.14
CA GLY A 22 -7.76 5.43 8.68
C GLY A 22 -6.37 5.36 8.07
N VAL A 23 -5.36 5.09 8.89
CA VAL A 23 -3.99 4.98 8.42
C VAL A 23 -3.74 3.55 7.91
N LEU A 24 -3.27 3.44 6.68
CA LEU A 24 -2.91 2.15 6.11
C LEU A 24 -1.50 1.76 6.57
N LYS A 25 -1.35 0.50 6.91
CA LYS A 25 -0.07 -0.05 7.31
C LYS A 25 0.23 -1.30 6.49
N ALA A 26 1.34 -1.27 5.78
CA ALA A 26 1.80 -2.39 4.98
C ALA A 26 3.01 -3.04 5.66
N ALA A 27 2.84 -4.28 6.08
CA ALA A 27 3.94 -5.08 6.61
C ALA A 27 4.46 -5.96 5.47
N VAL A 28 5.75 -5.92 5.22
CA VAL A 28 6.37 -6.70 4.15
C VAL A 28 7.59 -7.43 4.70
N THR A 29 7.84 -8.62 4.16
CA THR A 29 9.00 -9.42 4.56
C THR A 29 10.27 -8.93 3.91
N ALA A 30 10.17 -8.13 2.86
CA ALA A 30 11.33 -7.62 2.14
C ALA A 30 12.15 -6.70 3.04
N PRO A 31 13.48 -6.68 2.85
CA PRO A 31 14.35 -5.76 3.60
C PRO A 31 14.12 -4.32 3.16
N ALA A 32 14.53 -3.38 4.02
CA ALA A 32 14.41 -1.95 3.74
C ALA A 32 15.48 -1.47 2.77
N GLU A 33 15.78 -2.26 1.76
CA GLU A 33 16.71 -1.90 0.71
C GLU A 33 15.97 -1.22 -0.43
N GLU A 34 16.69 -0.36 -1.12
CA GLU A 34 16.16 0.43 -2.21
C GLU A 34 15.44 -0.43 -3.24
N GLY A 35 14.19 -0.10 -3.49
CA GLY A 35 13.37 -0.77 -4.48
C GLY A 35 12.70 -2.06 -4.03
N LYS A 36 13.29 -2.81 -3.12
CA LYS A 36 12.75 -4.10 -2.72
C LYS A 36 11.48 -3.96 -1.88
N ALA A 37 11.51 -3.10 -0.87
CA ALA A 37 10.33 -2.84 -0.06
C ALA A 37 9.23 -2.18 -0.90
N ASN A 38 9.59 -1.26 -1.79
CA ASN A 38 8.64 -0.60 -2.67
C ASN A 38 7.92 -1.60 -3.58
N ALA A 39 8.67 -2.51 -4.18
CA ALA A 39 8.10 -3.53 -5.05
C ALA A 39 7.17 -4.46 -4.26
N ALA A 40 7.55 -4.82 -3.04
CA ALA A 40 6.73 -5.67 -2.18
C ALA A 40 5.42 -4.97 -1.79
N VAL A 41 5.47 -3.68 -1.49
CA VAL A 41 4.28 -2.89 -1.16
C VAL A 41 3.34 -2.81 -2.36
N VAL A 42 3.85 -2.52 -3.54
CA VAL A 42 3.05 -2.47 -4.76
C VAL A 42 2.37 -3.80 -5.02
N ALA A 43 3.11 -4.90 -4.90
CA ALA A 43 2.56 -6.23 -5.11
C ALA A 43 1.44 -6.54 -4.10
N LEU A 44 1.64 -6.14 -2.85
CA LEU A 44 0.65 -6.35 -1.80
C LEU A 44 -0.64 -5.57 -2.10
N LEU A 45 -0.53 -4.28 -2.40
CA LEU A 45 -1.70 -3.45 -2.69
C LEU A 45 -2.43 -3.92 -3.95
N ALA A 46 -1.69 -4.29 -4.98
CA ALA A 46 -2.27 -4.78 -6.22
C ALA A 46 -3.11 -6.05 -5.97
N ALA A 47 -2.60 -6.95 -5.15
CA ALA A 47 -3.31 -8.18 -4.81
C ALA A 47 -4.54 -7.91 -3.94
N GLN A 48 -4.42 -7.04 -2.94
CA GLN A 48 -5.52 -6.76 -2.03
C GLN A 48 -6.68 -6.01 -2.69
N TRP A 49 -6.34 -5.09 -3.57
CA TRP A 49 -7.34 -4.23 -4.21
C TRP A 49 -7.70 -4.67 -5.63
N HIS A 50 -7.17 -5.78 -6.08
CA HIS A 50 -7.42 -6.33 -7.41
C HIS A 50 -7.13 -5.33 -8.53
N LEU A 51 -5.97 -4.68 -8.44
CA LEU A 51 -5.51 -3.71 -9.42
C LEU A 51 -4.21 -4.19 -10.05
N PRO A 52 -3.90 -3.77 -11.28
CA PRO A 52 -2.62 -4.13 -11.89
C PRO A 52 -1.48 -3.38 -11.21
N LYS A 53 -0.31 -3.99 -11.13
CA LYS A 53 0.87 -3.36 -10.54
C LYS A 53 1.23 -2.06 -11.24
N SER A 54 0.99 -1.97 -12.53
CA SER A 54 1.28 -0.78 -13.32
C SER A 54 0.43 0.43 -12.93
N ALA A 55 -0.65 0.22 -12.18
CA ALA A 55 -1.47 1.32 -11.68
C ALA A 55 -0.81 2.07 -10.52
N PHE A 56 0.21 1.49 -9.91
CA PHE A 56 0.86 2.06 -8.73
C PHE A 56 2.19 2.70 -9.09
N ASP A 57 2.44 3.88 -8.51
CA ASP A 57 3.70 4.59 -8.69
C ASP A 57 4.10 5.18 -7.34
N VAL A 58 5.31 4.88 -6.89
CA VAL A 58 5.80 5.40 -5.62
C VAL A 58 6.28 6.83 -5.83
N MET A 59 5.55 7.80 -5.30
CA MET A 59 5.86 9.21 -5.49
C MET A 59 6.99 9.68 -4.59
N ARG A 60 6.98 9.19 -3.35
CA ARG A 60 7.99 9.57 -2.37
C ARG A 60 8.46 8.33 -1.61
N GLY A 61 9.76 8.12 -1.61
CA GLY A 61 10.36 7.01 -0.92
C GLY A 61 11.48 7.41 0.01
N ALA A 62 11.55 8.70 0.35
CA ALA A 62 12.64 9.22 1.17
C ALA A 62 12.67 8.59 2.55
N ALA A 63 11.52 8.45 3.19
CA ALA A 63 11.43 7.80 4.47
C ALA A 63 11.12 6.32 4.28
N VAL A 64 11.82 5.47 5.01
CA VAL A 64 11.64 4.03 4.92
C VAL A 64 10.23 3.61 5.34
N ARG A 65 9.66 4.31 6.30
CA ARG A 65 8.38 3.93 6.90
C ARG A 65 7.17 4.64 6.31
N ASP A 66 7.33 5.88 5.89
CA ASP A 66 6.22 6.67 5.37
C ASP A 66 6.36 6.82 3.87
N LYS A 67 5.39 6.31 3.13
CA LYS A 67 5.41 6.36 1.68
C LYS A 67 4.10 6.90 1.14
N VAL A 68 4.19 7.57 0.00
CA VAL A 68 3.03 8.08 -0.73
C VAL A 68 3.06 7.46 -2.11
N LEU A 69 1.97 6.80 -2.48
CA LEU A 69 1.83 6.19 -3.78
C LEU A 69 0.76 6.89 -4.59
N SER A 70 1.01 7.01 -5.89
CA SER A 70 -0.01 7.43 -6.84
C SER A 70 -0.66 6.18 -7.42
N VAL A 71 -1.98 6.17 -7.46
CA VAL A 71 -2.75 5.06 -8.02
C VAL A 71 -3.52 5.59 -9.23
N SER A 72 -3.25 5.01 -10.39
CA SER A 72 -3.91 5.39 -11.63
C SER A 72 -5.30 4.75 -11.71
N GLY A 73 -6.27 5.51 -12.21
CA GLY A 73 -7.63 5.03 -12.39
C GLY A 73 -8.63 6.11 -12.00
N GLU A 74 -9.92 5.79 -12.11
CA GLU A 74 -10.95 6.73 -11.73
C GLU A 74 -11.00 6.86 -10.21
N PRO A 75 -10.88 8.09 -9.66
CA PRO A 75 -10.79 8.28 -8.20
C PRO A 75 -11.97 7.69 -7.42
N GLN A 76 -13.17 7.81 -7.93
CA GLN A 76 -14.35 7.30 -7.23
C GLN A 76 -14.32 5.77 -7.17
N ALA A 77 -13.98 5.12 -8.28
CA ALA A 77 -13.91 3.66 -8.32
C ALA A 77 -12.83 3.14 -7.37
N LEU A 78 -11.69 3.83 -7.32
CA LEU A 78 -10.59 3.46 -6.41
C LEU A 78 -11.00 3.65 -4.95
N ALA A 79 -11.63 4.77 -4.64
CA ALA A 79 -12.10 5.06 -3.29
C ALA A 79 -13.11 4.01 -2.82
N ASP A 80 -14.05 3.64 -3.68
CA ASP A 80 -15.05 2.63 -3.36
C ASP A 80 -14.41 1.27 -3.10
N ARG A 81 -13.43 0.90 -3.91
CA ARG A 81 -12.73 -0.36 -3.76
C ARG A 81 -11.93 -0.42 -2.46
N ILE A 82 -11.24 0.65 -2.13
CA ILE A 82 -10.46 0.73 -0.89
C ILE A 82 -11.38 0.72 0.33
N ALA A 83 -12.49 1.46 0.27
CA ALA A 83 -13.47 1.50 1.35
C ALA A 83 -14.09 0.12 1.59
N GLU A 84 -14.41 -0.59 0.54
CA GLU A 84 -14.95 -1.94 0.63
C GLU A 84 -13.95 -2.91 1.26
N TRP A 85 -12.69 -2.82 0.82
CA TRP A 85 -11.62 -3.62 1.41
C TRP A 85 -11.43 -3.30 2.89
N ALA A 86 -11.41 -2.02 3.26
CA ALA A 86 -11.23 -1.59 4.64
C ALA A 86 -12.38 -2.07 5.54
N SER A 87 -13.59 -2.10 5.01
CA SER A 87 -14.76 -2.61 5.74
C SER A 87 -14.60 -4.09 6.09
N GLU A 88 -13.94 -4.86 5.23
CA GLU A 88 -13.72 -6.30 5.47
C GLU A 88 -12.54 -6.56 6.40
N HIS A 89 -11.54 -5.68 6.39
CA HIS A 89 -10.27 -5.92 7.08
C HIS A 89 -10.01 -4.96 8.26
N GLY A 90 -10.84 -3.98 8.39
CA GLY A 90 -10.73 -2.99 9.45
C GLY A 90 -11.70 -3.29 10.57
#